data_e6a7c5eafb332cf7c18414d8551a29da
#
_entry.id   e6a7c5eafb332cf7c18414d8551a29da
#
_cell.length_a   1.000
_cell.length_b   1.000
_cell.length_c   1.000
_cell.angle_alpha   90.00
_cell.angle_beta   90.00
_cell.angle_gamma   90.00
#
_symmetry.space_group_name_H-M   'P 1'
#
loop_
_entity.id
_entity.type
_entity.pdbx_description
1 polymer ?
#
loop_
_entity_poly.entity_id
_entity_poly.type
_entity_poly.pdbx_seq_one_letter_code
_entity_poly.pdbx_strand_id
1 'polypeptide(L)'
;GVGAYNVAMFHLFTHAFFKALLFLGSGSVIHAFKDEQDINNMGGVWKKLPYTYALMIIGTLALTGFPFLSGFYSKDAIIEFAYLKGNTTGYYAAGIGIFTAFLTSIYSWRLIFKTFHGEYNNKEVKIEETHESPLVMLIPLVILSIGAIFAGFVFKDLFIGHGGDNYFWAESIKFLEPLSKEHPPTWFLLLTPCLVLISIPIAYYLFVKNKKLPEEIANMNRPLYKFLINKWYFDEFYDVTIIKPSKKLGLFFWKFCDG
;
A
#
# COMPACT_ATOMS: atom_id res chain seq x y z
N GLY A 1 10.55 -10.61 -10.89
CA GLY A 1 10.32 -11.50 -11.99
C GLY A 1 10.61 -10.97 -13.39
N VAL A 2 10.56 -9.63 -13.67
CA VAL A 2 10.79 -9.09 -15.02
C VAL A 2 12.26 -8.83 -15.35
N GLY A 3 13.18 -8.92 -14.37
CA GLY A 3 14.61 -8.76 -14.58
C GLY A 3 15.15 -7.34 -14.35
N ALA A 4 14.31 -6.37 -14.05
CA ALA A 4 14.71 -5.00 -13.75
C ALA A 4 15.14 -4.86 -12.27
N TYR A 5 16.31 -5.34 -11.91
CA TYR A 5 16.77 -5.43 -10.52
C TYR A 5 17.01 -4.05 -9.91
N ASN A 6 17.61 -3.13 -10.67
CA ASN A 6 17.82 -1.74 -10.24
C ASN A 6 16.50 -1.02 -9.94
N VAL A 7 15.50 -1.19 -10.78
CA VAL A 7 14.15 -0.62 -10.56
C VAL A 7 13.50 -1.22 -9.32
N ALA A 8 13.68 -2.54 -9.09
CA ALA A 8 13.19 -3.19 -7.88
C ALA A 8 13.82 -2.63 -6.61
N MET A 9 15.14 -2.41 -6.62
CA MET A 9 15.86 -1.80 -5.50
C MET A 9 15.45 -0.33 -5.30
N PHE A 10 15.28 0.41 -6.38
CA PHE A 10 14.76 1.78 -6.31
C PHE A 10 13.35 1.83 -5.69
N HIS A 11 12.48 0.92 -6.10
CA HIS A 11 11.15 0.85 -5.51
C HIS A 11 11.21 0.43 -4.03
N LEU A 12 12.07 -0.50 -3.65
CA LEU A 12 12.27 -0.87 -2.25
C LEU A 12 12.72 0.32 -1.40
N PHE A 13 13.64 1.11 -1.92
CA PHE A 13 14.13 2.33 -1.25
C PHE A 13 13.03 3.36 -1.06
N THR A 14 12.30 3.73 -2.12
CA THR A 14 11.20 4.71 -2.01
C THR A 14 10.03 4.17 -1.18
N HIS A 15 9.75 2.86 -1.32
CA HIS A 15 8.69 2.17 -0.59
C HIS A 15 8.92 2.22 0.94
N ALA A 16 10.17 2.15 1.40
CA ALA A 16 10.49 2.23 2.81
C ALA A 16 9.94 3.52 3.45
N PHE A 17 10.08 4.67 2.78
CA PHE A 17 9.59 5.95 3.31
C PHE A 17 8.08 6.00 3.42
N PHE A 18 7.35 5.78 2.36
CA PHE A 18 5.89 5.94 2.40
C PHE A 18 5.18 4.79 3.13
N LYS A 19 5.74 3.58 3.15
CA LYS A 19 5.18 2.49 3.94
C LYS A 19 5.37 2.72 5.44
N ALA A 20 6.58 3.05 5.87
CA ALA A 20 6.83 3.37 7.27
C ALA A 20 5.97 4.57 7.72
N LEU A 21 5.84 5.62 6.87
CA LEU A 21 4.98 6.76 7.13
C LEU A 21 3.51 6.34 7.38
N LEU A 22 2.95 5.50 6.51
CA LEU A 22 1.56 5.04 6.64
C LEU A 22 1.35 4.12 7.84
N PHE A 23 2.28 3.21 8.13
CA PHE A 23 2.17 2.31 9.28
C PHE A 23 2.30 3.05 10.60
N LEU A 24 3.31 3.90 10.75
CA LEU A 24 3.47 4.72 11.95
C LEU A 24 2.35 5.76 12.09
N GLY A 25 1.88 6.33 10.98
CA GLY A 25 0.72 7.21 10.97
C GLY A 25 -0.57 6.51 11.39
N SER A 26 -0.77 5.25 10.99
CA SER A 26 -1.87 4.43 11.51
C SER A 26 -1.74 4.20 13.02
N GLY A 27 -0.51 3.98 13.53
CA GLY A 27 -0.23 3.92 14.97
C GLY A 27 -0.63 5.21 15.70
N SER A 28 -0.37 6.37 15.09
CA SER A 28 -0.81 7.67 15.61
C SER A 28 -2.34 7.78 15.72
N VAL A 29 -3.07 7.30 14.70
CA VAL A 29 -4.54 7.25 14.74
C VAL A 29 -5.04 6.29 15.82
N ILE A 30 -4.50 5.08 15.87
CA ILE A 30 -4.86 4.07 16.87
C ILE A 30 -4.64 4.59 18.30
N HIS A 31 -3.54 5.29 18.54
CA HIS A 31 -3.25 5.94 19.80
C HIS A 31 -4.33 6.98 20.19
N ALA A 32 -4.76 7.81 19.22
CA ALA A 32 -5.81 8.81 19.44
C ALA A 32 -7.19 8.17 19.76
N PHE A 33 -7.42 6.95 19.33
CA PHE A 33 -8.64 6.17 19.56
C PHE A 33 -8.49 5.13 20.69
N LYS A 34 -7.50 5.28 21.59
CA LYS A 34 -7.27 4.38 22.73
C LYS A 34 -7.23 2.90 22.33
N ASP A 35 -6.39 2.58 21.34
CA ASP A 35 -6.11 1.25 20.79
C ASP A 35 -7.21 0.64 19.90
N GLU A 36 -8.22 1.41 19.49
CA GLU A 36 -9.16 0.96 18.45
C GLU A 36 -8.44 0.81 17.10
N GLN A 37 -8.62 -0.34 16.45
CA GLN A 37 -7.99 -0.67 15.16
C GLN A 37 -8.99 -0.81 14.02
N ASP A 38 -10.29 -1.01 14.30
CA ASP A 38 -11.29 -1.12 13.26
C ASP A 38 -11.70 0.25 12.72
N ILE A 39 -11.38 0.50 11.46
CA ILE A 39 -11.77 1.74 10.76
C ILE A 39 -13.30 1.94 10.67
N ASN A 40 -14.10 0.91 10.92
CA ASN A 40 -15.56 1.05 10.99
C ASN A 40 -16.01 1.74 12.29
N ASN A 41 -15.19 1.68 13.33
CA ASN A 41 -15.40 2.35 14.61
C ASN A 41 -14.70 3.72 14.68
N MET A 42 -14.12 4.21 13.58
CA MET A 42 -13.50 5.51 13.48
C MET A 42 -14.37 6.46 12.65
N GLY A 43 -13.91 7.68 12.45
CA GLY A 43 -14.52 8.65 11.54
C GLY A 43 -14.40 10.10 11.99
N GLY A 44 -14.45 11.03 11.05
CA GLY A 44 -14.66 12.45 11.29
C GLY A 44 -13.54 13.21 12.03
N VAL A 45 -12.37 12.62 12.24
CA VAL A 45 -11.32 13.18 13.11
C VAL A 45 -10.28 14.08 12.42
N TRP A 46 -10.46 14.41 11.14
CA TRP A 46 -9.47 15.20 10.40
C TRP A 46 -9.15 16.57 11.04
N LYS A 47 -10.13 17.19 11.74
CA LYS A 47 -9.93 18.45 12.47
C LYS A 47 -9.23 18.25 13.82
N LYS A 48 -9.32 17.07 14.41
CA LYS A 48 -8.71 16.72 15.69
C LYS A 48 -7.28 16.23 15.55
N LEU A 49 -6.96 15.62 14.39
CA LEU A 49 -5.65 15.06 14.06
C LEU A 49 -5.09 15.71 12.77
N PRO A 50 -4.92 17.05 12.71
CA PRO A 50 -4.60 17.74 11.46
C PRO A 50 -3.20 17.36 10.92
N TYR A 51 -2.20 17.19 11.78
CA TYR A 51 -0.85 16.81 11.36
C TYR A 51 -0.80 15.36 10.93
N THR A 52 -1.34 14.44 11.73
CA THR A 52 -1.44 13.02 11.35
C THR A 52 -2.23 12.86 10.05
N TYR A 53 -3.33 13.57 9.87
CA TYR A 53 -4.12 13.56 8.64
C TYR A 53 -3.30 14.00 7.42
N ALA A 54 -2.59 15.14 7.50
CA ALA A 54 -1.77 15.64 6.40
C ALA A 54 -0.66 14.65 6.04
N LEU A 55 0.02 14.08 7.03
CA LEU A 55 1.08 13.09 6.83
C LEU A 55 0.55 11.78 6.22
N MET A 56 -0.62 11.32 6.64
CA MET A 56 -1.30 10.16 6.04
C MET A 56 -1.74 10.42 4.59
N ILE A 57 -2.17 11.63 4.26
CA ILE A 57 -2.45 12.03 2.86
C ILE A 57 -1.18 11.97 2.01
N ILE A 58 -0.06 12.52 2.48
CA ILE A 58 1.23 12.47 1.78
C ILE A 58 1.64 11.01 1.54
N GLY A 59 1.60 10.18 2.57
CA GLY A 59 1.93 8.75 2.45
C GLY A 59 1.01 8.01 1.48
N THR A 60 -0.28 8.31 1.50
CA THR A 60 -1.28 7.72 0.59
C THR A 60 -1.04 8.14 -0.86
N LEU A 61 -0.81 9.42 -1.11
CA LEU A 61 -0.48 9.92 -2.44
C LEU A 61 0.81 9.29 -2.98
N ALA A 62 1.85 9.18 -2.13
CA ALA A 62 3.10 8.52 -2.52
C ALA A 62 2.89 7.02 -2.80
N LEU A 63 2.17 6.29 -1.95
CA LEU A 63 1.86 4.87 -2.13
C LEU A 63 1.08 4.60 -3.42
N THR A 64 0.10 5.44 -3.72
CA THR A 64 -0.76 5.26 -4.90
C THR A 64 -0.05 5.58 -6.20
N GLY A 65 1.10 6.26 -6.16
CA GLY A 65 1.84 6.71 -7.34
C GLY A 65 1.28 7.99 -7.94
N PHE A 66 0.79 8.90 -7.07
CA PHE A 66 0.38 10.22 -7.52
C PHE A 66 1.55 10.96 -8.17
N PRO A 67 1.37 11.64 -9.32
CA PRO A 67 2.44 12.31 -10.04
C PRO A 67 3.35 13.17 -9.15
N PHE A 68 4.64 13.15 -9.44
CA PHE A 68 5.72 13.89 -8.78
C PHE A 68 6.11 13.41 -7.37
N LEU A 69 5.45 12.41 -6.79
CA LEU A 69 5.84 11.82 -5.52
C LEU A 69 6.73 10.57 -5.73
N SER A 70 7.42 10.13 -4.67
CA SER A 70 8.42 9.06 -4.77
C SER A 70 7.89 7.76 -5.36
N GLY A 71 6.65 7.38 -5.04
CA GLY A 71 6.02 6.17 -5.57
C GLY A 71 5.73 6.22 -7.06
N PHE A 72 5.45 7.39 -7.63
CA PHE A 72 5.27 7.59 -9.07
C PHE A 72 6.52 7.17 -9.85
N TYR A 73 7.69 7.71 -9.48
CA TYR A 73 8.94 7.41 -10.17
C TYR A 73 9.35 5.94 -10.11
N SER A 74 9.04 5.25 -9.03
CA SER A 74 9.51 3.88 -8.83
C SER A 74 8.50 2.81 -9.23
N LYS A 75 7.22 3.01 -8.94
CA LYS A 75 6.15 2.03 -9.23
C LYS A 75 5.82 1.99 -10.72
N ASP A 76 5.70 3.15 -11.35
CA ASP A 76 5.41 3.22 -12.78
C ASP A 76 6.57 2.64 -13.58
N ALA A 77 7.83 2.88 -13.19
CA ALA A 77 8.98 2.24 -13.81
C ALA A 77 8.90 0.71 -13.79
N ILE A 78 8.41 0.06 -12.71
CA ILE A 78 8.22 -1.41 -12.68
C ILE A 78 7.20 -1.85 -13.74
N ILE A 79 6.08 -1.13 -13.88
CA ILE A 79 5.02 -1.44 -14.84
C ILE A 79 5.52 -1.23 -16.27
N GLU A 80 6.26 -0.15 -16.52
CA GLU A 80 6.89 0.16 -17.80
C GLU A 80 7.90 -0.92 -18.22
N PHE A 81 8.79 -1.33 -17.32
CA PHE A 81 9.73 -2.40 -17.60
C PHE A 81 9.04 -3.75 -17.84
N ALA A 82 7.93 -4.04 -17.16
CA ALA A 82 7.14 -5.23 -17.44
C ALA A 82 6.57 -5.20 -18.87
N TYR A 83 6.05 -4.05 -19.30
CA TYR A 83 5.53 -3.86 -20.66
C TYR A 83 6.63 -3.98 -21.72
N LEU A 84 7.77 -3.30 -21.52
CA LEU A 84 8.92 -3.28 -22.45
C LEU A 84 9.58 -4.66 -22.63
N LYS A 85 9.32 -5.62 -21.75
CA LYS A 85 9.77 -7.00 -21.94
C LYS A 85 9.24 -7.62 -23.24
N GLY A 86 8.16 -7.11 -23.82
CA GLY A 86 7.70 -7.42 -25.17
C GLY A 86 7.20 -8.85 -25.39
N ASN A 87 6.99 -9.64 -24.34
CA ASN A 87 6.47 -11.00 -24.42
C ASN A 87 5.16 -11.14 -23.63
N THR A 88 4.46 -12.26 -23.81
CA THR A 88 3.16 -12.55 -23.16
C THR A 88 3.24 -12.40 -21.64
N THR A 89 4.31 -12.89 -21.01
CA THR A 89 4.49 -12.77 -19.55
C THR A 89 4.68 -11.32 -19.11
N GLY A 90 5.41 -10.51 -19.89
CA GLY A 90 5.61 -9.10 -19.63
C GLY A 90 4.30 -8.30 -19.73
N TYR A 91 3.53 -8.49 -20.80
CA TYR A 91 2.22 -7.84 -20.95
C TYR A 91 1.23 -8.26 -19.88
N TYR A 92 1.19 -9.54 -19.51
CA TYR A 92 0.38 -10.03 -18.40
C TYR A 92 0.79 -9.38 -17.07
N ALA A 93 2.09 -9.30 -16.76
CA ALA A 93 2.61 -8.65 -15.57
C ALA A 93 2.29 -7.16 -15.53
N ALA A 94 2.42 -6.44 -16.66
CA ALA A 94 2.06 -5.04 -16.78
C ALA A 94 0.56 -4.81 -16.54
N GLY A 95 -0.31 -5.63 -17.17
CA GLY A 95 -1.76 -5.54 -16.98
C GLY A 95 -2.20 -5.78 -15.53
N ILE A 96 -1.67 -6.83 -14.88
CA ILE A 96 -1.92 -7.06 -13.45
C ILE A 96 -1.34 -5.93 -12.59
N GLY A 97 -0.17 -5.40 -12.94
CA GLY A 97 0.45 -4.27 -12.26
C GLY A 97 -0.45 -3.03 -12.25
N ILE A 98 -1.01 -2.67 -13.41
CA ILE A 98 -1.95 -1.55 -13.56
C ILE A 98 -3.24 -1.80 -12.75
N PHE A 99 -3.83 -2.98 -12.86
CA PHE A 99 -5.04 -3.34 -12.11
C PHE A 99 -4.80 -3.29 -10.60
N THR A 100 -3.68 -3.82 -10.14
CA THR A 100 -3.27 -3.77 -8.73
C THR A 100 -3.03 -2.33 -8.26
N ALA A 101 -2.44 -1.47 -9.12
CA ALA A 101 -2.25 -0.06 -8.82
C ALA A 101 -3.58 0.66 -8.59
N PHE A 102 -4.57 0.41 -9.45
CA PHE A 102 -5.92 0.95 -9.30
C PHE A 102 -6.60 0.48 -8.00
N LEU A 103 -6.58 -0.83 -7.71
CA LEU A 103 -7.14 -1.37 -6.48
C LEU A 103 -6.43 -0.84 -5.23
N THR A 104 -5.08 -0.70 -5.31
CA THR A 104 -4.28 -0.09 -4.24
C THR A 104 -4.76 1.32 -3.94
N SER A 105 -5.01 2.11 -4.96
CA SER A 105 -5.53 3.46 -4.79
C SER A 105 -6.91 3.45 -4.12
N ILE A 106 -7.85 2.62 -4.58
CA ILE A 106 -9.20 2.52 -3.98
C ILE A 106 -9.12 2.15 -2.48
N TYR A 107 -8.37 1.11 -2.09
CA TYR A 107 -8.34 0.72 -0.68
C TYR A 107 -7.60 1.73 0.21
N SER A 108 -6.59 2.40 -0.32
CA SER A 108 -5.85 3.41 0.43
C SER A 108 -6.72 4.64 0.70
N TRP A 109 -7.46 5.10 -0.30
CA TRP A 109 -8.43 6.17 -0.13
C TRP A 109 -9.63 5.75 0.74
N ARG A 110 -10.05 4.49 0.69
CA ARG A 110 -11.05 3.94 1.63
C ARG A 110 -10.59 4.13 3.08
N LEU A 111 -9.33 3.82 3.39
CA LEU A 111 -8.76 4.01 4.73
C LEU A 111 -8.85 5.47 5.13
N ILE A 112 -8.35 6.40 4.30
CA ILE A 112 -8.37 7.84 4.58
C ILE A 112 -9.80 8.34 4.78
N PHE A 113 -10.72 8.01 3.87
CA PHE A 113 -12.07 8.55 3.92
C PHE A 113 -12.88 7.99 5.09
N LYS A 114 -12.74 6.71 5.43
CA LYS A 114 -13.43 6.13 6.58
C LYS A 114 -12.88 6.65 7.91
N THR A 115 -11.57 6.77 8.03
CA THR A 115 -10.93 7.20 9.27
C THR A 115 -11.12 8.70 9.52
N PHE A 116 -10.89 9.53 8.51
CA PHE A 116 -10.81 10.98 8.72
C PHE A 116 -12.08 11.75 8.32
N HIS A 117 -12.81 11.30 7.28
CA HIS A 117 -13.98 11.99 6.73
C HIS A 117 -15.32 11.30 6.97
N GLY A 118 -15.31 10.05 7.44
CA GLY A 118 -16.53 9.33 7.79
C GLY A 118 -17.28 9.99 8.95
N GLU A 119 -18.48 9.50 9.24
CA GLU A 119 -19.18 9.86 10.48
C GLU A 119 -18.45 9.22 11.66
N TYR A 120 -18.36 9.99 12.76
CA TYR A 120 -17.79 9.46 14.01
C TYR A 120 -18.68 8.32 14.53
N ASN A 121 -18.10 7.16 14.71
CA ASN A 121 -18.85 5.95 15.07
C ASN A 121 -18.25 5.19 16.27
N ASN A 122 -17.30 5.78 16.98
CA ASN A 122 -16.73 5.16 18.17
C ASN A 122 -17.68 5.29 19.36
N LYS A 123 -17.90 4.16 20.06
CA LYS A 123 -18.80 4.11 21.23
C LYS A 123 -18.07 4.25 22.55
N GLU A 124 -16.77 3.99 22.58
CA GLU A 124 -15.96 3.97 23.78
C GLU A 124 -15.20 5.28 23.99
N VAL A 125 -14.73 5.89 22.91
CA VAL A 125 -13.97 7.15 22.95
C VAL A 125 -14.84 8.28 22.42
N LYS A 126 -14.98 9.37 23.14
CA LYS A 126 -15.69 10.55 22.63
C LYS A 126 -14.79 11.35 21.69
N ILE A 127 -15.37 12.00 20.68
CA ILE A 127 -14.61 12.79 19.71
C ILE A 127 -13.81 13.93 20.38
N GLU A 128 -14.30 14.44 21.50
CA GLU A 128 -13.62 15.49 22.30
C GLU A 128 -12.35 14.98 22.97
N GLU A 129 -12.26 13.69 23.24
CA GLU A 129 -11.11 13.03 23.85
C GLU A 129 -10.00 12.71 22.86
N THR A 130 -10.32 12.69 21.55
CA THR A 130 -9.31 12.48 20.52
C THR A 130 -8.43 13.72 20.38
N HIS A 131 -7.13 13.53 20.44
CA HIS A 131 -6.12 14.58 20.32
C HIS A 131 -4.95 14.13 19.46
N GLU A 132 -4.21 15.09 18.93
CA GLU A 132 -3.03 14.84 18.12
C GLU A 132 -1.96 14.10 18.94
N SER A 133 -1.19 13.27 18.26
CA SER A 133 -0.10 12.53 18.88
C SER A 133 1.03 13.46 19.35
N PRO A 134 1.79 13.06 20.38
CA PRO A 134 2.91 13.84 20.88
C PRO A 134 4.02 14.00 19.84
N LEU A 135 4.83 15.04 19.98
CA LEU A 135 5.92 15.35 19.01
C LEU A 135 6.89 14.19 18.79
N VAL A 136 7.12 13.37 19.81
CA VAL A 136 7.99 12.18 19.68
C VAL A 136 7.48 11.17 18.63
N MET A 137 6.17 11.12 18.40
CA MET A 137 5.58 10.31 17.34
C MET A 137 5.51 11.07 16.02
N LEU A 138 5.26 12.38 16.04
CA LEU A 138 5.10 13.19 14.82
C LEU A 138 6.43 13.46 14.10
N ILE A 139 7.54 13.66 14.83
CA ILE A 139 8.87 13.95 14.22
C ILE A 139 9.30 12.84 13.24
N PRO A 140 9.28 11.55 13.59
CA PRO A 140 9.58 10.48 12.63
C PRO A 140 8.66 10.50 11.40
N LEU A 141 7.38 10.78 11.58
CA LEU A 141 6.42 10.87 10.47
C LEU A 141 6.78 12.02 9.51
N VAL A 142 7.17 13.19 10.04
CA VAL A 142 7.62 14.31 9.21
C VAL A 142 8.87 13.95 8.42
N ILE A 143 9.86 13.33 9.03
CA ILE A 143 11.09 12.90 8.34
C ILE A 143 10.76 11.91 7.22
N LEU A 144 9.91 10.93 7.48
CA LEU A 144 9.47 9.95 6.48
C LEU A 144 8.66 10.60 5.36
N SER A 145 7.88 11.63 5.65
CA SER A 145 7.10 12.35 4.64
C SER A 145 7.99 13.12 3.66
N ILE A 146 9.11 13.69 4.13
CA ILE A 146 10.11 14.30 3.27
C ILE A 146 10.67 13.27 2.27
N GLY A 147 11.03 12.08 2.75
CA GLY A 147 11.44 10.99 1.86
C GLY A 147 10.34 10.52 0.91
N ALA A 148 9.09 10.43 1.38
CA ALA A 148 7.94 10.06 0.56
C ALA A 148 7.66 11.08 -0.57
N ILE A 149 8.00 12.36 -0.38
CA ILE A 149 7.86 13.40 -1.41
C ILE A 149 9.06 13.39 -2.35
N PHE A 150 10.28 13.47 -1.82
CA PHE A 150 11.46 13.84 -2.58
C PHE A 150 12.37 12.68 -2.99
N ALA A 151 12.39 11.56 -2.26
CA ALA A 151 13.37 10.49 -2.51
C ALA A 151 13.28 9.91 -3.92
N GLY A 152 12.08 9.83 -4.50
CA GLY A 152 11.87 9.35 -5.86
C GLY A 152 12.53 10.25 -6.90
N PHE A 153 12.33 11.56 -6.79
CA PHE A 153 12.90 12.54 -7.71
C PHE A 153 14.42 12.64 -7.54
N VAL A 154 14.90 12.79 -6.31
CA VAL A 154 16.33 13.02 -6.01
C VAL A 154 17.21 11.82 -6.38
N PHE A 155 16.75 10.60 -6.11
CA PHE A 155 17.55 9.40 -6.27
C PHE A 155 17.26 8.61 -7.56
N LYS A 156 16.31 9.04 -8.38
CA LYS A 156 15.95 8.36 -9.63
C LYS A 156 17.17 8.10 -10.51
N ASP A 157 17.96 9.16 -10.79
CA ASP A 157 19.09 9.04 -11.71
C ASP A 157 20.24 8.19 -11.14
N LEU A 158 20.35 8.13 -9.80
CA LEU A 158 21.33 7.27 -9.15
C LEU A 158 20.98 5.77 -9.30
N PHE A 159 19.70 5.41 -9.20
CA PHE A 159 19.26 4.01 -9.22
C PHE A 159 18.95 3.49 -10.62
N ILE A 160 18.31 4.32 -11.47
CA ILE A 160 17.77 3.89 -12.77
C ILE A 160 18.18 4.78 -13.95
N GLY A 161 18.97 5.82 -13.71
CA GLY A 161 19.48 6.73 -14.77
C GLY A 161 20.66 6.15 -15.54
N HIS A 162 20.84 6.62 -16.77
CA HIS A 162 21.89 6.15 -17.68
C HIS A 162 23.33 6.34 -17.19
N GLY A 163 23.58 7.20 -16.21
CA GLY A 163 24.89 7.43 -15.60
C GLY A 163 25.14 6.61 -14.32
N GLY A 164 24.09 6.05 -13.72
CA GLY A 164 24.18 5.29 -12.47
C GLY A 164 24.60 3.83 -12.65
N ASP A 165 24.41 3.30 -13.85
CA ASP A 165 24.55 1.87 -14.12
C ASP A 165 25.95 1.32 -13.81
N ASN A 166 27.00 2.07 -14.13
CA ASN A 166 28.39 1.59 -13.92
C ASN A 166 29.03 2.10 -12.63
N TYR A 167 28.55 3.19 -12.06
CA TYR A 167 29.16 3.83 -10.90
C TYR A 167 28.53 3.39 -9.58
N PHE A 168 27.21 3.50 -9.48
CA PHE A 168 26.53 3.18 -8.22
C PHE A 168 26.46 1.68 -7.96
N TRP A 169 26.15 0.90 -9.00
CA TRP A 169 25.97 -0.54 -8.87
C TRP A 169 27.26 -1.34 -8.96
N ALA A 170 28.34 -0.80 -9.53
CA ALA A 170 29.69 -1.38 -9.56
C ALA A 170 29.70 -2.89 -9.85
N GLU A 171 28.97 -3.34 -10.88
CA GLU A 171 28.83 -4.75 -11.30
C GLU A 171 28.05 -5.65 -10.33
N SER A 172 27.52 -5.12 -9.24
CA SER A 172 26.68 -5.91 -8.30
C SER A 172 25.35 -6.35 -8.90
N ILE A 173 24.88 -5.67 -9.95
CA ILE A 173 23.64 -5.99 -10.67
C ILE A 173 23.93 -6.15 -12.17
N LYS A 174 23.37 -7.21 -12.78
CA LYS A 174 23.37 -7.35 -14.23
C LYS A 174 22.18 -6.61 -14.83
N PHE A 175 22.45 -5.66 -15.72
CA PHE A 175 21.42 -4.92 -16.45
C PHE A 175 20.98 -5.71 -17.68
N LEU A 176 19.69 -5.73 -17.97
CA LEU A 176 19.16 -6.26 -19.23
C LEU A 176 19.13 -5.11 -20.25
N GLU A 177 20.14 -5.06 -21.11
CA GLU A 177 20.37 -3.98 -22.09
C GLU A 177 19.16 -3.58 -22.95
N PRO A 178 18.27 -4.49 -23.41
CA PRO A 178 17.18 -4.08 -24.30
C PRO A 178 16.16 -3.13 -23.66
N LEU A 179 16.04 -3.16 -22.35
CA LEU A 179 15.00 -2.40 -21.62
C LEU A 179 15.39 -0.95 -21.32
N SER A 180 16.65 -0.60 -21.47
CA SER A 180 17.14 0.75 -21.12
C SER A 180 16.97 1.80 -22.23
N LYS A 181 16.66 1.40 -23.46
CA LYS A 181 16.64 2.27 -24.66
C LYS A 181 15.25 2.52 -25.26
N GLU A 182 14.24 1.79 -24.87
CA GLU A 182 12.89 1.92 -25.41
C GLU A 182 11.97 2.59 -24.38
N HIS A 183 11.09 3.46 -24.87
CA HIS A 183 10.03 4.04 -24.07
C HIS A 183 8.68 3.45 -24.47
N PRO A 184 7.81 3.13 -23.50
CA PRO A 184 6.45 2.71 -23.82
C PRO A 184 5.69 3.82 -24.55
N PRO A 185 4.64 3.50 -25.29
CA PRO A 185 3.76 4.49 -25.91
C PRO A 185 3.19 5.46 -24.87
N THR A 186 3.01 6.73 -25.23
CA THR A 186 2.53 7.78 -24.31
C THR A 186 1.20 7.44 -23.64
N TRP A 187 0.29 6.76 -24.34
CA TRP A 187 -0.98 6.32 -23.75
C TRP A 187 -0.78 5.35 -22.58
N PHE A 188 0.23 4.48 -22.66
CA PHE A 188 0.55 3.52 -21.60
C PHE A 188 1.12 4.22 -20.37
N LEU A 189 2.02 5.20 -20.56
CA LEU A 189 2.60 6.01 -19.49
C LEU A 189 1.53 6.81 -18.72
N LEU A 190 0.51 7.29 -19.41
CA LEU A 190 -0.58 8.07 -18.82
C LEU A 190 -1.65 7.19 -18.14
N LEU A 191 -1.71 5.90 -18.44
CA LEU A 191 -2.79 5.03 -17.99
C LEU A 191 -2.81 4.89 -16.46
N THR A 192 -1.68 4.59 -15.84
CA THR A 192 -1.60 4.42 -14.37
C THR A 192 -1.90 5.71 -13.62
N PRO A 193 -1.27 6.88 -13.95
CA PRO A 193 -1.63 8.15 -13.31
C PRO A 193 -3.12 8.51 -13.46
N CYS A 194 -3.70 8.32 -14.65
CA CYS A 194 -5.12 8.60 -14.87
C CYS A 194 -6.02 7.72 -14.00
N LEU A 195 -5.75 6.41 -13.90
CA LEU A 195 -6.50 5.49 -13.06
C LEU A 195 -6.38 5.84 -11.57
N VAL A 196 -5.20 6.25 -11.12
CA VAL A 196 -4.99 6.74 -9.75
C VAL A 196 -5.81 7.98 -9.47
N LEU A 197 -5.81 8.95 -10.36
CA LEU A 197 -6.62 10.19 -10.22
C LEU A 197 -8.12 9.89 -10.20
N ILE A 198 -8.61 9.03 -11.08
CA ILE A 198 -10.03 8.64 -11.16
C ILE A 198 -10.45 7.84 -9.93
N SER A 199 -9.55 7.08 -9.34
CA SER A 199 -9.87 6.28 -8.14
C SER A 199 -10.25 7.13 -6.92
N ILE A 200 -9.74 8.35 -6.81
CA ILE A 200 -10.01 9.26 -5.68
C ILE A 200 -11.51 9.62 -5.59
N PRO A 201 -12.13 10.21 -6.63
CA PRO A 201 -13.55 10.50 -6.59
C PRO A 201 -14.43 9.24 -6.50
N ILE A 202 -14.01 8.11 -7.08
CA ILE A 202 -14.71 6.84 -6.93
C ILE A 202 -14.71 6.41 -5.47
N ALA A 203 -13.56 6.40 -4.80
CA ALA A 203 -13.46 6.03 -3.39
C ALA A 203 -14.25 7.00 -2.49
N TYR A 204 -14.20 8.30 -2.77
CA TYR A 204 -14.99 9.28 -2.05
C TYR A 204 -16.50 9.03 -2.19
N TYR A 205 -16.96 8.76 -3.41
CA TYR A 205 -18.38 8.44 -3.66
C TYR A 205 -18.80 7.16 -2.91
N LEU A 206 -18.01 6.09 -2.99
CA LEU A 206 -18.32 4.80 -2.36
C LEU A 206 -18.31 4.85 -0.83
N PHE A 207 -17.37 5.56 -0.22
CA PHE A 207 -17.13 5.44 1.22
C PHE A 207 -17.61 6.65 2.04
N VAL A 208 -17.92 7.77 1.39
CA VAL A 208 -18.44 8.97 2.07
C VAL A 208 -19.88 9.28 1.64
N LYS A 209 -20.15 9.37 0.32
CA LYS A 209 -21.47 9.75 -0.19
C LYS A 209 -22.50 8.63 -0.17
N ASN A 210 -22.16 7.47 -0.71
CA ASN A 210 -23.09 6.35 -0.84
C ASN A 210 -22.58 5.11 -0.09
N LYS A 211 -22.76 5.10 1.22
CA LYS A 211 -22.31 4.00 2.10
C LYS A 211 -23.05 2.69 1.86
N LYS A 212 -24.22 2.69 1.18
CA LYS A 212 -25.00 1.48 0.85
C LYS A 212 -24.45 0.73 -0.34
N LEU A 213 -23.84 1.45 -1.30
CA LEU A 213 -23.36 0.85 -2.54
C LEU A 213 -22.29 -0.25 -2.32
N PRO A 214 -21.30 -0.09 -1.43
CA PRO A 214 -20.38 -1.19 -1.11
C PRO A 214 -21.08 -2.44 -0.54
N GLU A 215 -22.13 -2.26 0.26
CA GLU A 215 -22.92 -3.38 0.81
C GLU A 215 -23.73 -4.06 -0.30
N GLU A 216 -24.33 -3.31 -1.21
CA GLU A 216 -25.05 -3.83 -2.37
C GLU A 216 -24.11 -4.65 -3.26
N ILE A 217 -22.90 -4.12 -3.57
CA ILE A 217 -21.87 -4.83 -4.35
C ILE A 217 -21.46 -6.14 -3.65
N ALA A 218 -21.26 -6.11 -2.32
CA ALA A 218 -20.93 -7.31 -1.55
C ALA A 218 -22.06 -8.36 -1.59
N ASN A 219 -23.31 -7.92 -1.63
CA ASN A 219 -24.47 -8.80 -1.71
C ASN A 219 -24.71 -9.38 -3.12
N MET A 220 -24.29 -8.68 -4.19
CA MET A 220 -24.39 -9.18 -5.57
C MET A 220 -23.60 -10.48 -5.78
N ASN A 221 -22.47 -10.65 -5.11
CA ASN A 221 -21.68 -11.89 -5.17
C ASN A 221 -21.26 -12.31 -3.76
N ARG A 222 -22.23 -12.75 -2.96
CA ARG A 222 -22.00 -13.13 -1.57
C ARG A 222 -20.99 -14.27 -1.36
N PRO A 223 -20.90 -15.31 -2.24
CA PRO A 223 -19.83 -16.31 -2.12
C PRO A 223 -18.42 -15.75 -2.26
N LEU A 224 -18.20 -14.90 -3.27
CA LEU A 224 -16.93 -14.23 -3.48
C LEU A 224 -16.59 -13.29 -2.30
N TYR A 225 -17.57 -12.51 -1.84
CA TYR A 225 -17.38 -11.65 -0.66
C TYR A 225 -16.97 -12.45 0.57
N LYS A 226 -17.64 -13.58 0.87
CA LYS A 226 -17.27 -14.46 1.98
C LYS A 226 -15.86 -15.04 1.83
N PHE A 227 -15.50 -15.46 0.62
CA PHE A 227 -14.17 -15.99 0.35
C PHE A 227 -13.07 -14.95 0.60
N LEU A 228 -13.30 -13.69 0.17
CA LEU A 228 -12.34 -12.59 0.35
C LEU A 228 -12.26 -12.12 1.81
N ILE A 229 -13.38 -11.97 2.51
CA ILE A 229 -13.38 -11.49 3.90
C ILE A 229 -12.77 -12.51 4.86
N ASN A 230 -12.90 -13.81 4.56
CA ASN A 230 -12.22 -14.88 5.30
C ASN A 230 -10.79 -15.13 4.80
N LYS A 231 -10.17 -14.16 4.12
CA LYS A 231 -8.76 -14.21 3.69
C LYS A 231 -8.42 -15.50 2.93
N TRP A 232 -9.32 -15.93 2.02
CA TRP A 232 -9.20 -17.12 1.19
C TRP A 232 -9.14 -18.42 2.01
N TYR A 233 -9.53 -18.39 3.27
CA TYR A 233 -9.48 -19.51 4.23
C TYR A 233 -8.08 -20.10 4.44
N PHE A 234 -7.02 -19.30 4.24
CA PHE A 234 -5.67 -19.77 4.47
C PHE A 234 -5.41 -20.06 5.95
N ASP A 235 -5.89 -19.22 6.85
CA ASP A 235 -5.70 -19.38 8.29
C ASP A 235 -6.35 -20.69 8.77
N GLU A 236 -7.58 -20.98 8.32
CA GLU A 236 -8.30 -22.21 8.64
C GLU A 236 -7.62 -23.45 8.04
N PHE A 237 -7.11 -23.33 6.81
CA PHE A 237 -6.36 -24.41 6.16
C PHE A 237 -5.10 -24.75 6.96
N TYR A 238 -4.30 -23.76 7.35
CA TYR A 238 -3.11 -23.98 8.16
C TYR A 238 -3.44 -24.52 9.55
N ASP A 239 -4.52 -24.04 10.19
CA ASP A 239 -4.94 -24.53 11.50
C ASP A 239 -5.27 -26.03 11.45
N VAL A 240 -6.01 -26.47 10.43
CA VAL A 240 -6.42 -27.88 10.30
C VAL A 240 -5.28 -28.78 9.86
N THR A 241 -4.45 -28.34 8.92
CA THR A 241 -3.43 -29.22 8.28
C THR A 241 -2.11 -29.24 9.00
N ILE A 242 -1.74 -28.15 9.70
CA ILE A 242 -0.42 -27.98 10.31
C ILE A 242 -0.55 -27.80 11.82
N ILE A 243 -1.30 -26.79 12.29
CA ILE A 243 -1.28 -26.39 13.69
C ILE A 243 -1.89 -27.48 14.60
N LYS A 244 -3.10 -27.94 14.30
CA LYS A 244 -3.77 -28.98 15.08
C LYS A 244 -3.03 -30.33 15.06
N PRO A 245 -2.53 -30.83 13.91
CA PRO A 245 -1.70 -32.04 13.89
C PRO A 245 -0.41 -31.89 14.70
N SER A 246 0.30 -30.75 14.57
CA SER A 246 1.54 -30.50 15.33
C SER A 246 1.29 -30.46 16.84
N LYS A 247 0.21 -29.82 17.28
CA LYS A 247 -0.21 -29.84 18.70
C LYS A 247 -0.53 -31.25 19.18
N LYS A 248 -1.23 -32.04 18.36
CA LYS A 248 -1.52 -33.46 18.71
C LYS A 248 -0.24 -34.28 18.81
N LEU A 249 0.70 -34.09 17.89
CA LEU A 249 2.00 -34.77 17.91
C LEU A 249 2.82 -34.37 19.15
N GLY A 250 2.86 -33.09 19.50
CA GLY A 250 3.52 -32.59 20.70
C GLY A 250 2.90 -33.20 21.98
N LEU A 251 1.57 -33.26 22.04
CA LEU A 251 0.87 -33.90 23.16
C LEU A 251 1.15 -35.42 23.23
N PHE A 252 1.29 -36.08 22.08
CA PHE A 252 1.68 -37.48 22.02
C PHE A 252 3.09 -37.70 22.62
N PHE A 253 4.09 -36.94 22.17
CA PHE A 253 5.45 -37.05 22.70
C PHE A 253 5.50 -36.74 24.21
N TRP A 254 4.85 -35.68 24.62
CA TRP A 254 4.79 -35.34 26.05
C TRP A 254 4.19 -36.45 26.90
N LYS A 255 3.10 -37.09 26.46
CA LYS A 255 2.42 -38.12 27.27
C LYS A 255 3.07 -39.49 27.18
N PHE A 256 3.72 -39.83 26.07
CA PHE A 256 4.24 -41.19 25.84
C PHE A 256 5.77 -41.29 25.84
N CYS A 257 6.47 -40.19 25.64
CA CYS A 257 7.93 -40.18 25.59
C CYS A 257 8.56 -39.50 26.81
N ASP A 258 7.95 -38.49 27.37
CA ASP A 258 8.48 -37.71 28.49
C ASP A 258 7.79 -38.08 29.84
N GLY A 259 6.71 -38.85 29.80
CA GLY A 259 5.91 -39.24 30.98
C GLY A 259 6.36 -40.53 31.65
#